data_0787cf19d6158e98508715901ce77297
#
_entry.id   0787cf19d6158e98508715901ce77297
#
_cell.length_a   1.000
_cell.length_b   1.000
_cell.length_c   1.000
_cell.angle_alpha   90.00
_cell.angle_beta   90.00
_cell.angle_gamma   90.00
#
_symmetry.space_group_name_H-M   'P 1'
#
loop_
_entity.id
_entity.type
_entity.pdbx_description
1 polymer ?
#
loop_
_entity_poly.entity_id
_entity_poly.type
_entity_poly.pdbx_seq_one_letter_code
_entity_poly.pdbx_strand_id
1 'polypeptide(L)'
;PLLGNAVLDSVLRLPAEAHINGEDKLLLRELARRHLPDSVWNRPKHGFSVPLRDLFNGAWRERCEDVVNRAAEIAPFLNAAAVGNLWRDACVGHGSRRLAYTFVVLLLWLEQRRLDG
;
A
#
# COMPACT_ATOMS: atom_id res chain seq x y z
N PRO A 1 -0.88 -21.47 -4.94
CA PRO A 1 -0.21 -22.39 -5.88
C PRO A 1 1.27 -22.01 -6.11
N LEU A 2 1.60 -20.72 -6.37
CA LEU A 2 2.98 -20.28 -6.69
C LEU A 2 3.95 -20.32 -5.48
N LEU A 3 3.46 -20.48 -4.26
CA LEU A 3 4.26 -20.64 -3.03
C LEU A 3 4.23 -22.09 -2.51
N GLY A 4 3.77 -23.04 -3.31
CA GLY A 4 3.81 -24.45 -2.95
C GLY A 4 5.26 -24.98 -2.91
N ASN A 5 5.56 -25.92 -2.00
CA ASN A 5 6.90 -26.45 -1.77
C ASN A 5 7.55 -26.96 -3.05
N ALA A 6 6.82 -27.66 -3.91
CA ALA A 6 7.35 -28.17 -5.18
C ALA A 6 7.82 -27.04 -6.13
N VAL A 7 7.12 -25.88 -6.13
CA VAL A 7 7.54 -24.72 -6.92
C VAL A 7 8.77 -24.08 -6.28
N LEU A 8 8.78 -23.91 -4.97
CA LEU A 8 9.92 -23.35 -4.24
C LEU A 8 11.18 -24.20 -4.45
N ASP A 9 11.09 -25.52 -4.29
CA ASP A 9 12.21 -26.45 -4.50
C ASP A 9 12.75 -26.39 -5.93
N SER A 10 11.87 -26.26 -6.91
CA SER A 10 12.26 -26.13 -8.31
C SER A 10 12.96 -24.80 -8.59
N VAL A 11 12.42 -23.71 -8.06
CA VAL A 11 12.94 -22.35 -8.27
C VAL A 11 14.28 -22.17 -7.55
N LEU A 12 14.41 -22.63 -6.30
CA LEU A 12 15.65 -22.51 -5.53
C LEU A 12 16.85 -23.28 -6.11
N ARG A 13 16.62 -24.26 -6.99
CA ARG A 13 17.68 -24.98 -7.70
C ARG A 13 18.16 -24.27 -8.97
N LEU A 14 17.48 -23.23 -9.41
CA LEU A 14 17.89 -22.48 -10.58
C LEU A 14 19.02 -21.50 -10.24
N PRO A 15 19.95 -21.26 -11.17
CA PRO A 15 21.00 -20.26 -10.97
C PRO A 15 20.41 -18.86 -10.85
N ALA A 16 21.12 -17.98 -10.15
CA ALA A 16 20.65 -16.59 -9.88
C ALA A 16 20.31 -15.82 -11.17
N GLU A 17 21.02 -16.07 -12.25
CA GLU A 17 20.83 -15.47 -13.56
C GLU A 17 19.46 -15.80 -14.18
N ALA A 18 18.87 -16.93 -13.81
CA ALA A 18 17.52 -17.32 -14.23
C ALA A 18 16.43 -16.51 -13.52
N HIS A 19 16.76 -15.90 -12.38
CA HIS A 19 15.83 -15.08 -11.59
C HIS A 19 16.00 -13.59 -11.83
N ILE A 20 17.25 -13.15 -12.09
CA ILE A 20 17.67 -11.76 -12.15
C ILE A 20 18.36 -11.50 -13.49
N ASN A 21 17.61 -11.06 -14.46
CA ASN A 21 18.15 -10.67 -15.78
C ASN A 21 17.70 -9.24 -16.14
N GLY A 22 17.72 -8.32 -15.17
CA GLY A 22 17.27 -6.94 -15.38
C GLY A 22 15.77 -6.75 -15.56
N GLU A 23 15.01 -7.84 -15.66
CA GLU A 23 13.55 -7.84 -15.77
C GLU A 23 12.89 -8.44 -14.52
N ASP A 24 11.82 -7.79 -14.05
CA ASP A 24 10.99 -8.33 -12.97
C ASP A 24 10.26 -9.62 -13.43
N LYS A 25 10.36 -10.68 -12.63
CA LYS A 25 9.57 -11.91 -12.77
C LYS A 25 9.79 -12.64 -14.10
N LEU A 26 11.03 -12.72 -14.60
CA LEU A 26 11.39 -13.30 -15.90
C LEU A 26 10.73 -14.67 -16.16
N LEU A 27 10.88 -15.64 -15.26
CA LEU A 27 10.31 -16.99 -15.41
C LEU A 27 8.79 -16.99 -15.52
N LEU A 28 8.13 -16.15 -14.70
CA LEU A 28 6.68 -16.04 -14.73
C LEU A 28 6.19 -15.38 -16.02
N ARG A 29 6.91 -14.37 -16.52
CA ARG A 29 6.59 -13.72 -17.79
C ARG A 29 6.77 -14.68 -18.98
N GLU A 30 7.85 -15.46 -18.99
CA GLU A 30 8.09 -16.45 -20.04
C GLU A 30 7.02 -17.54 -20.05
N LEU A 31 6.60 -18.02 -18.87
CA LEU A 31 5.49 -18.95 -18.75
C LEU A 31 4.17 -18.32 -19.24
N ALA A 32 3.90 -17.09 -18.80
CA ALA A 32 2.70 -16.35 -19.20
C ALA A 32 2.65 -16.15 -20.74
N ARG A 33 3.77 -15.80 -21.35
CA ARG A 33 3.88 -15.64 -22.82
C ARG A 33 3.45 -16.87 -23.60
N ARG A 34 3.69 -18.07 -23.05
CA ARG A 34 3.32 -19.35 -23.71
C ARG A 34 1.84 -19.68 -23.61
N HIS A 35 1.15 -19.14 -22.61
CA HIS A 35 -0.21 -19.56 -22.26
C HIS A 35 -1.26 -18.44 -22.29
N LEU A 36 -0.82 -17.19 -22.37
CA LEU A 36 -1.71 -16.03 -22.29
C LEU A 36 -1.54 -15.09 -23.49
N PRO A 37 -2.60 -14.39 -23.91
CA PRO A 37 -2.52 -13.36 -24.94
C PRO A 37 -1.56 -12.23 -24.55
N ASP A 38 -0.97 -11.57 -25.54
CA ASP A 38 -0.03 -10.44 -25.36
C ASP A 38 -0.61 -9.31 -24.51
N SER A 39 -1.89 -9.02 -24.66
CA SER A 39 -2.62 -8.01 -23.85
C SER A 39 -2.64 -8.31 -22.34
N VAL A 40 -2.33 -9.53 -21.95
CA VAL A 40 -2.30 -9.95 -20.53
C VAL A 40 -0.89 -9.95 -19.99
N TRP A 41 0.06 -10.65 -20.64
CA TRP A 41 1.41 -10.83 -20.10
C TRP A 41 2.33 -9.61 -20.35
N ASN A 42 2.08 -8.84 -21.41
CA ASN A 42 2.86 -7.66 -21.78
C ASN A 42 2.27 -6.34 -21.24
N ARG A 43 1.44 -6.40 -20.22
CA ARG A 43 0.88 -5.20 -19.58
C ARG A 43 1.94 -4.45 -18.79
N PRO A 44 1.94 -3.12 -18.83
CA PRO A 44 2.69 -2.31 -17.89
C PRO A 44 2.37 -2.71 -16.45
N LYS A 45 3.41 -2.75 -15.60
CA LYS A 45 3.25 -3.07 -14.18
C LYS A 45 2.39 -2.01 -13.50
N HIS A 46 1.20 -2.39 -13.08
CA HIS A 46 0.38 -1.62 -12.16
C HIS A 46 0.54 -2.21 -10.75
N GLY A 47 1.14 -1.46 -9.84
CA GLY A 47 1.17 -1.84 -8.43
C GLY A 47 -0.22 -1.76 -7.82
N PHE A 48 -0.49 -2.55 -6.79
CA PHE A 48 -1.66 -2.35 -5.93
C PHE A 48 -1.47 -1.03 -5.18
N SER A 49 -2.11 0.02 -5.66
CA SER A 49 -2.16 1.30 -4.98
C SER A 49 -3.57 1.55 -4.48
N VAL A 50 -3.70 1.87 -3.20
CA VAL A 50 -4.95 2.40 -2.66
C VAL A 50 -5.21 3.73 -3.35
N PRO A 51 -6.42 3.99 -3.89
CA PRO A 51 -6.76 5.26 -4.51
C PRO A 51 -6.96 6.33 -3.42
N LEU A 52 -5.86 6.77 -2.81
CA LEU A 52 -5.87 7.66 -1.64
C LEU A 52 -6.59 8.99 -1.91
N ARG A 53 -6.56 9.47 -3.15
CA ARG A 53 -7.28 10.69 -3.54
C ARG A 53 -8.79 10.50 -3.35
N ASP A 54 -9.32 9.40 -3.85
CA ASP A 54 -10.76 9.11 -3.81
C ASP A 54 -11.18 8.75 -2.39
N LEU A 55 -10.30 8.06 -1.64
CA LEU A 55 -10.51 7.76 -0.23
C LEU A 55 -10.64 9.05 0.60
N PHE A 56 -9.70 10.00 0.43
CA PHE A 56 -9.65 11.23 1.23
C PHE A 56 -10.72 12.25 0.85
N ASN A 57 -11.24 12.21 -0.37
CA ASN A 57 -12.29 13.11 -0.85
C ASN A 57 -13.68 12.44 -0.91
N GLY A 58 -13.75 11.15 -0.61
CA GLY A 58 -14.98 10.36 -0.67
C GLY A 58 -15.57 10.02 0.69
N ALA A 59 -16.21 8.86 0.78
CA ALA A 59 -16.98 8.39 1.93
C ALA A 59 -16.19 8.30 3.26
N TRP A 60 -14.86 8.19 3.18
CA TRP A 60 -13.99 8.09 4.37
C TRP A 60 -13.49 9.43 4.89
N ARG A 61 -13.75 10.51 4.17
CA ARG A 61 -13.22 11.84 4.51
C ARG A 61 -13.58 12.26 5.93
N GLU A 62 -14.86 12.22 6.26
CA GLU A 62 -15.38 12.61 7.57
C GLU A 62 -14.74 11.81 8.70
N ARG A 63 -14.63 10.49 8.52
CA ARG A 63 -13.99 9.61 9.50
C ARG A 63 -12.50 9.89 9.67
N CYS A 64 -11.78 10.17 8.57
CA CYS A 64 -10.37 10.54 8.62
C CYS A 64 -10.17 11.89 9.31
N GLU A 65 -11.02 12.89 9.02
CA GLU A 65 -10.97 14.20 9.66
C GLU A 65 -11.24 14.12 11.16
N ASP A 66 -12.20 13.30 11.58
CA ASP A 66 -12.50 13.07 12.99
C ASP A 66 -11.28 12.59 13.77
N VAL A 67 -10.64 11.49 13.32
CA VAL A 67 -9.47 10.95 14.03
C VAL A 67 -8.26 11.89 13.97
N VAL A 68 -8.07 12.64 12.89
CA VAL A 68 -7.00 13.64 12.79
C VAL A 68 -7.24 14.80 13.75
N ASN A 69 -8.47 15.29 13.86
CA ASN A 69 -8.82 16.37 14.79
C ASN A 69 -8.65 15.95 16.26
N ARG A 70 -8.83 14.67 16.54
CA ARG A 70 -8.64 14.08 17.89
C ARG A 70 -7.24 13.49 18.10
N ALA A 71 -6.29 13.78 17.21
CA ALA A 71 -4.94 13.21 17.29
C ALA A 71 -4.23 13.46 18.63
N ALA A 72 -4.40 14.65 19.24
CA ALA A 72 -3.82 14.97 20.55
C ALA A 72 -4.38 14.09 21.68
N GLU A 73 -5.65 13.73 21.59
CA GLU A 73 -6.31 12.83 22.54
C GLU A 73 -5.89 11.38 22.31
N ILE A 74 -5.98 10.91 21.05
CA ILE A 74 -5.75 9.51 20.68
C ILE A 74 -4.27 9.13 20.83
N ALA A 75 -3.37 10.02 20.43
CA ALA A 75 -1.93 9.80 20.38
C ALA A 75 -1.15 11.00 20.94
N PRO A 76 -1.12 11.23 22.26
CA PRO A 76 -0.50 12.42 22.87
C PRO A 76 1.01 12.51 22.64
N PHE A 77 1.66 11.44 22.19
CA PHE A 77 3.06 11.42 21.79
C PHE A 77 3.32 11.98 20.38
N LEU A 78 2.27 12.23 19.59
CA LEU A 78 2.38 12.85 18.27
C LEU A 78 2.20 14.37 18.34
N ASN A 79 2.86 15.07 17.43
CA ASN A 79 2.55 16.48 17.20
C ASN A 79 1.25 16.61 16.39
N ALA A 80 0.12 16.79 17.08
CA ALA A 80 -1.21 16.85 16.45
C ALA A 80 -1.34 17.97 15.41
N ALA A 81 -0.68 19.13 15.64
CA ALA A 81 -0.68 20.23 14.68
C ALA A 81 0.03 19.84 13.36
N ALA A 82 1.15 19.15 13.46
CA ALA A 82 1.87 18.66 12.28
C ALA A 82 1.04 17.61 11.51
N VAL A 83 0.37 16.69 12.21
CA VAL A 83 -0.53 15.68 11.61
C VAL A 83 -1.71 16.37 10.91
N GLY A 84 -2.33 17.38 11.53
CA GLY A 84 -3.42 18.16 10.94
C GLY A 84 -2.99 18.95 9.70
N ASN A 85 -1.80 19.54 9.70
CA ASN A 85 -1.24 20.21 8.51
C ASN A 85 -1.01 19.22 7.38
N LEU A 86 -0.35 18.09 7.68
CA LEU A 86 -0.11 17.04 6.70
C LEU A 86 -1.41 16.52 6.06
N TRP A 87 -2.46 16.34 6.86
CA TRP A 87 -3.78 15.93 6.37
C TRP A 87 -4.37 16.95 5.41
N ARG A 88 -4.40 18.25 5.80
CA ARG A 88 -4.92 19.32 4.96
C ARG A 88 -4.19 19.42 3.62
N ASP A 89 -2.85 19.39 3.65
CA ASP A 89 -2.02 19.46 2.46
C ASP A 89 -2.28 18.25 1.53
N ALA A 90 -2.42 17.06 2.09
CA ALA A 90 -2.73 15.84 1.33
C ALA A 90 -4.09 15.91 0.63
N CYS A 91 -5.12 16.47 1.29
CA CYS A 91 -6.47 16.64 0.72
C CYS A 91 -6.49 17.59 -0.49
N VAL A 92 -5.73 18.69 -0.43
CA VAL A 92 -5.66 19.67 -1.54
C VAL A 92 -4.63 19.31 -2.62
N GLY A 93 -3.91 18.20 -2.43
CA GLY A 93 -2.93 17.72 -3.41
C GLY A 93 -1.52 18.24 -3.21
N HIS A 94 -1.28 18.97 -2.14
CA HIS A 94 0.04 19.31 -1.66
C HIS A 94 0.53 18.25 -0.66
N GLY A 95 1.81 17.97 -0.64
CA GLY A 95 2.38 16.99 0.30
C GLY A 95 2.11 15.52 -0.01
N SER A 96 2.49 14.64 0.91
CA SER A 96 2.46 13.19 0.74
C SER A 96 1.15 12.57 1.22
N ARG A 97 0.25 12.20 0.30
CA ARG A 97 -0.96 11.43 0.63
C ARG A 97 -0.65 10.09 1.31
N ARG A 98 0.46 9.46 0.94
CA ARG A 98 0.88 8.20 1.57
C ARG A 98 1.21 8.39 3.05
N LEU A 99 1.94 9.46 3.38
CA LEU A 99 2.29 9.77 4.76
C LEU A 99 1.03 10.13 5.57
N ALA A 100 0.14 10.96 5.03
CA ALA A 100 -1.15 11.27 5.66
C ALA A 100 -1.97 10.00 5.93
N TYR A 101 -2.04 9.08 4.96
CA TYR A 101 -2.70 7.78 5.12
C TYR A 101 -2.08 6.97 6.25
N THR A 102 -0.75 6.94 6.37
CA THR A 102 -0.07 6.22 7.45
C THR A 102 -0.49 6.74 8.83
N PHE A 103 -0.57 8.06 9.01
CA PHE A 103 -1.03 8.64 10.28
C PHE A 103 -2.51 8.39 10.55
N VAL A 104 -3.37 8.49 9.54
CA VAL A 104 -4.80 8.15 9.68
C VAL A 104 -4.98 6.71 10.14
N VAL A 105 -4.29 5.75 9.49
CA VAL A 105 -4.35 4.33 9.87
C VAL A 105 -3.83 4.10 11.29
N LEU A 106 -2.73 4.76 11.67
CA LEU A 106 -2.20 4.69 13.04
C LEU A 106 -3.22 5.20 14.06
N LEU A 107 -3.84 6.36 13.81
CA LEU A 107 -4.83 6.95 14.72
C LEU A 107 -6.07 6.06 14.84
N LEU A 108 -6.59 5.53 13.74
CA LEU A 108 -7.72 4.59 13.73
C LEU A 108 -7.40 3.32 14.54
N TRP A 109 -6.19 2.78 14.37
CA TRP A 109 -5.76 1.60 15.10
C TRP A 109 -5.61 1.86 16.59
N LEU A 110 -5.02 3.00 16.99
CA LEU A 110 -4.87 3.39 18.39
C LEU A 110 -6.23 3.63 19.04
N GLU A 111 -7.16 4.29 18.36
CA GLU A 111 -8.52 4.50 18.83
C GLU A 111 -9.22 3.18 19.10
N GLN A 112 -9.15 2.23 18.14
CA GLN A 112 -9.74 0.90 18.31
C GLN A 112 -9.16 0.18 19.53
N ARG A 113 -7.86 0.22 19.70
CA ARG A 113 -7.18 -0.39 20.87
C ARG A 113 -7.62 0.20 22.20
N ARG A 114 -7.99 1.49 22.24
CA ARG A 114 -8.51 2.12 23.45
C ARG A 114 -9.95 1.71 23.76
N LEU A 115 -10.72 1.33 22.74
CA LEU A 115 -12.11 0.87 22.92
C LEU A 115 -12.17 -0.60 23.35
N ASP A 116 -11.16 -1.40 23.00
CA ASP A 116 -11.09 -2.84 23.28
C ASP A 116 -10.40 -3.16 24.63
N GLY A 117 -9.83 -2.17 25.32
CA GLY A 117 -9.11 -2.30 26.60
C GLY A 117 -9.80 -1.67 27.77
#